data_685dccf58728dfa779edf3510b455961
#
_entry.id   685dccf58728dfa779edf3510b455961
#
_cell.length_a   1.000
_cell.length_b   1.000
_cell.length_c   1.000
_cell.angle_alpha   90.00
_cell.angle_beta   90.00
_cell.angle_gamma   90.00
#
_symmetry.space_group_name_H-M   'P 1'
#
loop_
_entity.id
_entity.type
_entity.pdbx_description
1 polymer ?
#
loop_
_entity_poly.entity_id
_entity_poly.type
_entity_poly.pdbx_seq_one_letter_code
_entity_poly.pdbx_strand_id
1 'polypeptide(L)'
;MWDNRPDVTLYTTVDPKGETPDWKGKIGFVPTVLGETAPSSDNTIAIVCGPPIMIKYTFPVLEKLGFAPENIFTTLENRMKCGFGKCGRCNVGPIFVCKDGPVFTYTQLKELPMEY
;
A
#
# COMPACT_ATOMS: atom_id res chain seq x y z
N MET A 1 14.57 -15.91 -7.56
CA MET A 1 13.66 -14.76 -7.62
C MET A 1 12.26 -15.16 -7.18
N TRP A 2 11.35 -14.20 -6.93
CA TRP A 2 10.00 -14.48 -6.39
C TRP A 2 9.16 -15.38 -7.30
N ASP A 3 9.31 -15.23 -8.61
CA ASP A 3 8.60 -15.99 -9.65
C ASP A 3 8.92 -17.49 -9.67
N ASN A 4 10.02 -17.90 -9.02
CA ASN A 4 10.43 -19.31 -8.96
C ASN A 4 10.11 -19.99 -7.63
N ARG A 5 9.38 -19.33 -6.73
CA ARG A 5 9.04 -19.87 -5.43
C ARG A 5 7.62 -20.48 -5.44
N PRO A 6 7.47 -21.76 -5.01
CA PRO A 6 6.16 -22.41 -5.01
C PRO A 6 5.20 -21.87 -3.94
N ASP A 7 5.73 -21.19 -2.93
CA ASP A 7 4.99 -20.56 -1.83
C ASP A 7 4.63 -19.09 -2.10
N VAL A 8 4.98 -18.56 -3.27
CA VAL A 8 4.71 -17.17 -3.66
C VAL A 8 3.97 -17.14 -4.99
N THR A 9 2.88 -16.38 -5.03
CA THR A 9 2.18 -16.05 -6.28
C THR A 9 2.49 -14.59 -6.62
N LEU A 10 3.12 -14.36 -7.76
CA LEU A 10 3.52 -13.04 -8.21
C LEU A 10 2.62 -12.55 -9.33
N TYR A 11 2.05 -11.36 -9.16
CA TYR A 11 1.35 -10.64 -10.21
C TYR A 11 2.10 -9.35 -10.53
N THR A 12 2.38 -9.13 -11.81
CA THR A 12 3.03 -7.90 -12.28
C THR A 12 2.07 -7.10 -13.12
N THR A 13 2.07 -5.79 -12.94
CA THR A 13 1.21 -4.88 -13.71
C THR A 13 1.96 -3.61 -14.09
N VAL A 14 1.53 -2.99 -15.19
CA VAL A 14 1.98 -1.65 -15.60
C VAL A 14 0.75 -0.77 -15.80
N ASP A 15 0.92 0.53 -15.65
CA ASP A 15 -0.14 1.49 -15.92
C ASP A 15 -0.58 1.40 -17.38
N PRO A 16 -1.87 1.65 -17.68
CA PRO A 16 -2.35 1.67 -19.06
C PRO A 16 -1.50 2.60 -19.93
N LYS A 17 -1.09 2.11 -21.11
CA LYS A 17 -0.16 2.74 -22.05
C LYS A 17 1.30 2.80 -21.59
N GLY A 18 1.64 2.16 -20.48
CA GLY A 18 3.03 1.96 -20.04
C GLY A 18 3.65 0.64 -20.50
N GLU A 19 2.84 -0.22 -21.12
CA GLU A 19 3.27 -1.51 -21.60
C GLU A 19 4.23 -1.41 -22.81
N THR A 20 5.27 -2.22 -22.78
CA THR A 20 6.16 -2.45 -23.93
C THR A 20 5.60 -3.60 -24.79
N PRO A 21 6.01 -3.72 -26.10
CA PRO A 21 5.50 -4.79 -26.96
C PRO A 21 5.73 -6.21 -26.44
N ASP A 22 6.74 -6.40 -25.60
CA ASP A 22 7.12 -7.68 -24.99
C ASP A 22 6.58 -7.88 -23.57
N TRP A 23 5.76 -6.93 -23.08
CA TRP A 23 5.16 -7.02 -21.75
C TRP A 23 4.20 -8.21 -21.63
N LYS A 24 4.41 -9.07 -20.65
CA LYS A 24 3.63 -10.29 -20.42
C LYS A 24 2.77 -10.25 -19.15
N GLY A 25 2.91 -9.22 -18.33
CA GLY A 25 2.12 -9.04 -17.12
C GLY A 25 0.76 -8.43 -17.38
N LYS A 26 0.08 -8.05 -16.30
CA LYS A 26 -1.21 -7.36 -16.38
C LYS A 26 -1.04 -5.90 -16.78
N ILE A 27 -2.10 -5.30 -17.29
CA ILE A 27 -2.16 -3.88 -17.63
C ILE A 27 -3.29 -3.28 -16.80
N GLY A 28 -2.98 -2.27 -15.99
CA GLY A 28 -3.92 -1.60 -15.13
C GLY A 28 -3.27 -1.07 -13.86
N PHE A 29 -3.93 -0.14 -13.21
CA PHE A 29 -3.47 0.37 -11.92
C PHE A 29 -3.55 -0.72 -10.84
N VAL A 30 -2.63 -0.69 -9.88
CA VAL A 30 -2.54 -1.69 -8.81
C VAL A 30 -3.88 -1.94 -8.10
N PRO A 31 -4.65 -0.92 -7.68
CA PRO A 31 -5.94 -1.16 -7.05
C PRO A 31 -6.93 -1.92 -7.94
N THR A 32 -6.95 -1.62 -9.23
CA THR A 32 -7.82 -2.30 -10.21
C THR A 32 -7.44 -3.77 -10.36
N VAL A 33 -6.16 -4.05 -10.54
CA VAL A 33 -5.63 -5.42 -10.68
C VAL A 33 -5.84 -6.23 -9.40
N LEU A 34 -5.68 -5.59 -8.23
CA LEU A 34 -5.98 -6.21 -6.94
C LEU A 34 -7.45 -6.64 -6.86
N GLY A 35 -8.38 -5.78 -7.27
CA GLY A 35 -9.80 -6.09 -7.30
C GLY A 35 -10.14 -7.25 -8.24
N GLU A 36 -9.50 -7.31 -9.40
CA GLU A 36 -9.66 -8.40 -10.37
C GLU A 36 -9.09 -9.73 -9.85
N THR A 37 -7.95 -9.69 -9.18
CA THR A 37 -7.28 -10.85 -8.59
C THR A 37 -8.05 -11.39 -7.40
N ALA A 38 -8.70 -10.51 -6.63
CA ALA A 38 -9.58 -10.81 -5.49
C ALA A 38 -8.99 -11.86 -4.53
N PRO A 39 -7.84 -11.60 -3.89
CA PRO A 39 -7.27 -12.54 -2.93
C PRO A 39 -8.20 -12.73 -1.73
N SER A 40 -8.19 -13.94 -1.14
CA SER A 40 -8.98 -14.23 0.06
C SER A 40 -8.49 -13.41 1.25
N SER A 41 -9.44 -12.85 2.02
CA SER A 41 -9.13 -12.16 3.28
C SER A 41 -9.02 -13.11 4.47
N ASP A 42 -9.36 -14.39 4.31
CA ASP A 42 -9.34 -15.38 5.39
C ASP A 42 -7.91 -15.64 5.88
N ASN A 43 -7.69 -15.42 7.17
CA ASN A 43 -6.40 -15.62 7.83
C ASN A 43 -5.24 -14.95 7.06
N THR A 44 -5.50 -13.75 6.55
CA THR A 44 -4.59 -13.02 5.65
C THR A 44 -4.35 -11.62 6.16
N ILE A 45 -3.10 -11.18 6.06
CA ILE A 45 -2.68 -9.80 6.33
C ILE A 45 -2.32 -9.15 4.99
N ALA A 46 -2.81 -7.94 4.76
CA ALA A 46 -2.44 -7.14 3.61
C ALA A 46 -1.36 -6.13 3.99
N ILE A 47 -0.29 -6.07 3.19
CA ILE A 47 0.77 -5.07 3.34
C ILE A 47 0.80 -4.24 2.06
N VAL A 48 0.60 -2.94 2.20
CA VAL A 48 0.54 -1.99 1.08
C VAL A 48 1.74 -1.04 1.18
N CYS A 49 2.53 -1.00 0.13
CA CYS A 49 3.69 -0.10 0.05
C CYS A 49 3.73 0.55 -1.33
N GLY A 50 3.83 1.87 -1.38
CA GLY A 50 3.90 2.60 -2.63
C GLY A 50 3.53 4.08 -2.49
N PRO A 51 3.31 4.78 -3.60
CA PRO A 51 2.92 6.19 -3.59
C PRO A 51 1.60 6.42 -2.84
N PRO A 52 1.43 7.58 -2.17
CA PRO A 52 0.21 7.88 -1.40
C PRO A 52 -1.08 7.70 -2.20
N ILE A 53 -1.07 8.07 -3.46
CA ILE A 53 -2.24 7.92 -4.34
C ILE A 53 -2.63 6.45 -4.53
N MET A 54 -1.66 5.57 -4.69
CA MET A 54 -1.89 4.13 -4.81
C MET A 54 -2.46 3.56 -3.51
N ILE A 55 -1.86 3.92 -2.37
CA ILE A 55 -2.32 3.50 -1.03
C ILE A 55 -3.78 3.93 -0.83
N LYS A 56 -4.09 5.18 -1.12
CA LYS A 56 -5.44 5.75 -0.98
C LYS A 56 -6.50 4.97 -1.75
N TYR A 57 -6.21 4.55 -2.97
CA TYR A 57 -7.17 3.81 -3.79
C TYR A 57 -7.16 2.29 -3.52
N THR A 58 -6.10 1.78 -2.90
CA THR A 58 -6.00 0.35 -2.55
C THR A 58 -6.84 0.01 -1.32
N PHE A 59 -6.91 0.88 -0.33
CA PHE A 59 -7.65 0.62 0.91
C PHE A 59 -9.13 0.29 0.68
N PRO A 60 -9.91 1.07 -0.10
CA PRO A 60 -11.31 0.73 -0.36
C PRO A 60 -11.48 -0.63 -1.05
N VAL A 61 -10.54 -1.01 -1.92
CA VAL A 61 -10.58 -2.32 -2.59
C VAL A 61 -10.36 -3.44 -1.58
N LEU A 62 -9.39 -3.30 -0.66
CA LEU A 62 -9.15 -4.28 0.40
C LEU A 62 -10.34 -4.42 1.34
N GLU A 63 -10.96 -3.32 1.75
CA GLU A 63 -12.18 -3.36 2.56
C GLU A 63 -13.32 -4.09 1.84
N LYS A 64 -13.49 -3.84 0.55
CA LYS A 64 -14.50 -4.50 -0.29
C LYS A 64 -14.24 -6.00 -0.43
N LEU A 65 -12.97 -6.42 -0.42
CA LEU A 65 -12.57 -7.82 -0.44
C LEU A 65 -12.72 -8.51 0.93
N GLY A 66 -13.10 -7.78 1.98
CA GLY A 66 -13.35 -8.32 3.32
C GLY A 66 -12.18 -8.23 4.29
N PHE A 67 -11.11 -7.51 3.95
CA PHE A 67 -10.01 -7.27 4.89
C PHE A 67 -10.43 -6.30 5.99
N ALA A 68 -10.26 -6.69 7.25
CA ALA A 68 -10.48 -5.80 8.38
C ALA A 68 -9.36 -4.73 8.44
N PRO A 69 -9.67 -3.47 8.83
CA PRO A 69 -8.67 -2.40 8.87
C PRO A 69 -7.45 -2.71 9.73
N GLU A 70 -7.61 -3.46 10.81
CA GLU A 70 -6.51 -3.91 11.69
C GLU A 70 -5.56 -4.92 11.02
N ASN A 71 -5.99 -5.55 9.94
CA ASN A 71 -5.21 -6.52 9.16
C ASN A 71 -4.61 -5.92 7.89
N ILE A 72 -4.74 -4.62 7.71
CA ILE A 72 -4.15 -3.87 6.60
C ILE A 72 -3.04 -2.98 7.15
N PHE A 73 -1.82 -3.23 6.71
CA PHE A 73 -0.63 -2.46 7.09
C PHE A 73 -0.11 -1.68 5.90
N THR A 74 0.39 -0.49 6.16
CA THR A 74 1.03 0.32 5.12
C THR A 74 2.26 1.03 5.66
N THR A 75 3.15 1.42 4.76
CA THR A 75 4.26 2.30 5.06
C THR A 75 3.97 3.70 4.54
N LEU A 76 4.35 4.71 5.29
CA LEU A 76 4.32 6.10 4.84
C LEU A 76 5.76 6.65 4.80
N GLU A 77 6.04 7.50 3.82
CA GLU A 77 7.34 8.17 3.68
C GLU A 77 7.21 9.70 3.65
N ASN A 78 6.09 10.20 4.09
CA ASN A 78 5.65 11.59 3.94
C ASN A 78 6.75 12.62 4.25
N ARG A 79 7.40 13.15 3.23
CA ARG A 79 8.41 14.23 3.30
C ARG A 79 9.51 14.03 4.34
N MET A 80 9.79 12.80 4.74
CA MET A 80 10.78 12.46 5.76
C MET A 80 12.17 12.99 5.39
N LYS A 81 12.85 13.65 6.34
CA LYS A 81 14.18 14.20 6.15
C LYS A 81 15.17 13.74 7.22
N CYS A 82 14.92 14.06 8.49
CA CYS A 82 15.85 13.69 9.57
C CYS A 82 15.72 12.23 10.01
N GLY A 83 14.54 11.65 9.95
CA GLY A 83 14.29 10.26 10.33
C GLY A 83 14.18 9.98 11.83
N PHE A 84 14.28 10.99 12.70
CA PHE A 84 14.29 10.80 14.15
C PHE A 84 13.50 11.86 14.95
N GLY A 85 12.51 12.48 14.30
CA GLY A 85 11.53 13.33 14.98
C GLY A 85 11.98 14.76 15.26
N LYS A 86 13.08 15.23 14.64
CA LYS A 86 13.64 16.56 14.92
C LYS A 86 13.13 17.67 13.99
N CYS A 87 13.08 17.43 12.69
CA CYS A 87 12.80 18.50 11.72
C CYS A 87 11.30 18.79 11.53
N GLY A 88 10.40 17.89 11.95
CA GLY A 88 8.96 18.08 11.84
C GLY A 88 8.40 18.00 10.41
N ARG A 89 9.20 17.65 9.40
CA ARG A 89 8.77 17.67 7.98
C ARG A 89 7.85 16.53 7.59
N CYS A 90 7.92 15.41 8.30
CA CYS A 90 7.13 14.22 8.03
C CYS A 90 5.82 14.17 8.83
N ASN A 91 5.39 15.28 9.40
CA ASN A 91 4.19 15.30 10.21
C ASN A 91 2.93 15.00 9.39
N VAL A 92 2.03 14.23 10.00
CA VAL A 92 0.66 13.99 9.52
C VAL A 92 -0.25 14.25 10.72
N GLY A 93 -0.93 15.40 10.73
CA GLY A 93 -1.65 15.82 11.92
C GLY A 93 -0.73 15.89 13.14
N PRO A 94 -1.09 15.20 14.25
CA PRO A 94 -0.35 15.29 15.51
C PRO A 94 0.88 14.36 15.58
N ILE A 95 1.14 13.55 14.55
CA ILE A 95 2.23 12.56 14.57
C ILE A 95 3.37 12.90 13.62
N PHE A 96 4.54 12.31 13.88
CA PHE A 96 5.68 12.29 12.96
C PHE A 96 5.85 10.89 12.40
N VAL A 97 5.78 10.74 11.08
CA VAL A 97 5.91 9.43 10.41
C VAL A 97 7.20 8.71 10.81
N CYS A 98 8.32 9.43 10.89
CA CYS A 98 9.61 8.82 11.23
C CYS A 98 9.70 8.30 12.66
N LYS A 99 8.92 8.85 13.59
CA LYS A 99 8.97 8.52 15.02
C LYS A 99 7.83 7.59 15.42
N ASP A 100 6.61 7.88 14.96
CA ASP A 100 5.40 7.13 15.30
C ASP A 100 5.14 5.95 14.36
N GLY A 101 5.75 5.97 13.18
CA GLY A 101 5.74 4.89 12.20
C GLY A 101 7.16 4.40 11.88
N PRO A 102 7.50 4.16 10.61
CA PRO A 102 6.73 4.45 9.38
C PRO A 102 5.62 3.47 9.03
N VAL A 103 5.47 2.38 9.77
CA VAL A 103 4.45 1.37 9.53
C VAL A 103 3.21 1.68 10.37
N PHE A 104 2.06 1.68 9.72
CA PHE A 104 0.76 1.94 10.36
C PHE A 104 -0.27 0.91 9.91
N THR A 105 -1.25 0.62 10.79
CA THR A 105 -2.45 -0.09 10.38
C THR A 105 -3.42 0.89 9.72
N TYR A 106 -4.32 0.37 8.88
CA TYR A 106 -5.36 1.21 8.28
C TYR A 106 -6.28 1.81 9.35
N THR A 107 -6.50 1.11 10.46
CA THR A 107 -7.24 1.64 11.62
C THR A 107 -6.62 2.94 12.14
N GLN A 108 -5.29 2.94 12.32
CA GLN A 108 -4.57 4.14 12.76
C GLN A 108 -4.66 5.29 11.74
N LEU A 109 -4.58 4.98 10.45
CA LEU A 109 -4.66 6.00 9.40
C LEU A 109 -6.06 6.64 9.29
N LYS A 110 -7.11 5.92 9.63
CA LYS A 110 -8.48 6.48 9.66
C LYS A 110 -8.64 7.59 10.69
N GLU A 111 -7.83 7.60 11.73
CA GLU A 111 -7.83 8.62 12.78
C GLU A 111 -6.97 9.85 12.43
N LEU A 112 -6.17 9.76 11.37
CA LEU A 112 -5.31 10.83 10.92
C LEU A 112 -5.93 11.64 9.77
N PRO A 113 -5.57 12.92 9.63
CA PRO A 113 -5.97 13.69 8.46
C PRO A 113 -5.35 13.11 7.19
N MET A 114 -6.06 13.20 6.07
CA MET A 114 -5.61 12.66 4.78
C MET A 114 -4.53 13.54 4.13
N GLU A 115 -3.44 13.74 4.82
CA GLU A 115 -2.28 14.56 4.37
C GLU A 115 -1.09 13.71 3.92
N TYR A 116 -1.26 12.41 3.93
CA TYR A 116 -0.22 11.45 3.51
C TYR A 116 -0.34 11.06 2.05
#